data_5f9493fcb5a04fb95a822d7cbd0a4efa
#
_entry.id   5f9493fcb5a04fb95a822d7cbd0a4efa
#
_cell.length_a   1.000
_cell.length_b   1.000
_cell.length_c   1.000
_cell.angle_alpha   90.00
_cell.angle_beta   90.00
_cell.angle_gamma   90.00
#
_symmetry.space_group_name_H-M   'P 1'
#
loop_
_entity.id
_entity.type
_entity.pdbx_description
1 polymer ?
#
loop_
_entity_poly.entity_id
_entity_poly.type
_entity_poly.pdbx_seq_one_letter_code
_entity_poly.pdbx_strand_id
1 'polypeptide(L)'
;MKIITVLLSAAFLLCNCGGSNYTVSGHYGLAPGDSVFLFASNKSIISSGVMTADTTFRLKGKVAGTDIATLSDRDRLLTPTLIFLEAGDIRLEPREEGVYEATGTPLNDSLLLLNRKLEALRNE
;
A
#
# COMPACT_ATOMS: atom_id res chain seq x y z
N MET A 1 3.43 28.92 -33.30
CA MET A 1 3.60 27.46 -33.15
C MET A 1 4.17 27.07 -31.81
N LYS A 2 5.23 27.69 -31.34
CA LYS A 2 5.81 27.34 -30.03
C LYS A 2 4.87 27.60 -28.86
N ILE A 3 4.02 28.62 -28.96
CA ILE A 3 3.04 28.95 -27.92
C ILE A 3 1.99 27.86 -27.78
N ILE A 4 1.55 27.28 -28.89
CA ILE A 4 0.55 26.20 -28.91
C ILE A 4 1.09 24.94 -28.22
N THR A 5 2.37 24.64 -28.44
CA THR A 5 3.01 23.48 -27.83
C THR A 5 3.09 23.62 -26.30
N VAL A 6 3.40 24.82 -25.82
CA VAL A 6 3.46 25.10 -24.38
C VAL A 6 2.09 24.98 -23.74
N LEU A 7 1.04 25.49 -24.39
CA LEU A 7 -0.33 25.37 -23.91
C LEU A 7 -0.79 23.91 -23.85
N LEU A 8 -0.39 23.09 -24.81
CA LEU A 8 -0.71 21.69 -24.82
C LEU A 8 -0.06 20.97 -23.63
N SER A 9 1.19 21.29 -23.32
CA SER A 9 1.89 20.72 -22.17
C SER A 9 1.22 21.10 -20.86
N ALA A 10 0.77 22.31 -20.72
CA ALA A 10 0.08 22.76 -19.52
C ALA A 10 -1.26 22.05 -19.35
N ALA A 11 -2.02 21.85 -20.41
CA ALA A 11 -3.26 21.12 -20.39
C ALA A 11 -3.05 19.64 -19.98
N PHE A 12 -1.99 19.04 -20.47
CA PHE A 12 -1.64 17.67 -20.11
C PHE A 12 -1.31 17.53 -18.63
N LEU A 13 -0.60 18.48 -18.05
CA LEU A 13 -0.28 18.48 -16.62
C LEU A 13 -1.54 18.62 -15.76
N LEU A 14 -2.53 19.40 -16.19
CA LEU A 14 -3.79 19.53 -15.48
C LEU A 14 -4.60 18.24 -15.46
N CYS A 15 -4.50 17.41 -16.48
CA CYS A 15 -5.18 16.13 -16.55
C CYS A 15 -4.65 15.09 -15.55
N ASN A 16 -3.47 15.30 -14.97
CA ASN A 16 -2.87 14.40 -14.00
C ASN A 16 -3.19 14.74 -12.54
N CYS A 17 -4.08 15.69 -12.32
CA CYS A 17 -4.44 16.12 -10.98
C CYS A 17 -5.45 15.20 -10.26
N GLY A 18 -5.89 14.10 -10.89
CA GLY A 18 -6.95 13.24 -10.39
C GLY A 18 -6.53 12.19 -9.36
N GLY A 19 -5.29 12.19 -8.89
CA GLY A 19 -4.81 11.25 -7.90
C GLY A 19 -3.36 10.87 -8.12
N SER A 20 -2.79 10.25 -7.11
CA SER A 20 -1.39 9.83 -7.10
C SER A 20 -1.28 8.31 -7.13
N ASN A 21 -0.22 7.81 -7.76
CA ASN A 21 0.01 6.37 -7.84
C ASN A 21 0.63 5.85 -6.56
N TYR A 22 0.15 4.70 -6.11
CA TYR A 22 0.77 3.93 -5.04
C TYR A 22 1.12 2.54 -5.54
N THR A 23 2.11 1.92 -4.90
CA THR A 23 2.45 0.52 -5.07
C THR A 23 2.55 -0.11 -3.69
N VAL A 24 1.96 -1.27 -3.49
CA VAL A 24 2.13 -2.07 -2.28
C VAL A 24 2.81 -3.36 -2.68
N SER A 25 3.97 -3.64 -2.11
CA SER A 25 4.75 -4.81 -2.49
C SER A 25 5.47 -5.39 -1.27
N GLY A 26 5.95 -6.62 -1.41
CA GLY A 26 6.73 -7.26 -0.37
C GLY A 26 6.42 -8.74 -0.23
N HIS A 27 6.66 -9.26 0.97
CA HIS A 27 6.39 -10.65 1.31
C HIS A 27 5.12 -10.76 2.15
N TYR A 28 4.37 -11.83 1.96
CA TYR A 28 3.18 -12.10 2.75
C TYR A 28 3.05 -13.61 2.95
N GLY A 29 2.34 -14.02 3.99
CA GLY A 29 2.26 -15.42 4.40
C GLY A 29 1.33 -16.31 3.56
N LEU A 30 1.27 -16.04 2.26
CA LEU A 30 0.49 -16.84 1.32
C LEU A 30 1.40 -17.64 0.41
N ALA A 31 0.88 -18.76 -0.11
CA ALA A 31 1.63 -19.62 -1.03
C ALA A 31 1.69 -19.00 -2.43
N PRO A 32 2.69 -19.37 -3.24
CA PRO A 32 2.71 -18.96 -4.65
C PRO A 32 1.41 -19.34 -5.35
N GLY A 33 0.88 -18.41 -6.13
CA GLY A 33 -0.39 -18.59 -6.84
C GLY A 33 -1.63 -18.17 -6.07
N ASP A 34 -1.53 -17.97 -4.76
CA ASP A 34 -2.64 -17.48 -3.96
C ASP A 34 -2.89 -15.99 -4.23
N SER A 35 -4.14 -15.58 -4.08
CA SER A 35 -4.53 -14.18 -4.30
C SER A 35 -4.40 -13.38 -3.03
N VAL A 36 -3.90 -12.16 -3.17
CA VAL A 36 -3.84 -11.17 -2.09
C VAL A 36 -4.70 -9.98 -2.47
N PHE A 37 -5.42 -9.43 -1.49
CA PHE A 37 -6.40 -8.36 -1.70
C PHE A 37 -6.12 -7.18 -0.79
N LEU A 38 -6.39 -6.00 -1.33
CA LEU A 38 -6.38 -4.75 -0.58
C LEU A 38 -7.83 -4.29 -0.44
N PHE A 39 -8.29 -4.19 0.79
CA PHE A 39 -9.66 -3.82 1.11
C PHE A 39 -9.74 -2.39 1.64
N ALA A 40 -10.74 -1.65 1.17
CA ALA A 40 -11.05 -0.34 1.74
C ALA A 40 -11.70 -0.47 3.12
N SER A 41 -11.87 0.65 3.81
CA SER A 41 -12.52 0.66 5.12
C SER A 41 -13.96 0.17 5.08
N ASN A 42 -14.65 0.33 3.94
CA ASN A 42 -16.00 -0.21 3.72
C ASN A 42 -16.01 -1.68 3.29
N LYS A 43 -14.85 -2.34 3.33
CA LYS A 43 -14.65 -3.74 2.97
C LYS A 43 -14.75 -4.06 1.47
N SER A 44 -14.80 -3.05 0.62
CA SER A 44 -14.73 -3.27 -0.83
C SER A 44 -13.28 -3.54 -1.24
N ILE A 45 -13.10 -4.30 -2.33
CA ILE A 45 -11.78 -4.61 -2.87
C ILE A 45 -11.30 -3.42 -3.70
N ILE A 46 -10.13 -2.88 -3.32
CA ILE A 46 -9.51 -1.77 -4.03
C ILE A 46 -8.56 -2.29 -5.10
N SER A 47 -7.80 -3.33 -4.77
CA SER A 47 -6.78 -3.88 -5.65
C SER A 47 -6.54 -5.35 -5.30
N SER A 48 -6.04 -6.11 -6.25
CA SER A 48 -5.72 -7.52 -6.03
C SER A 48 -4.53 -7.94 -6.87
N GLY A 49 -3.87 -9.00 -6.45
CA GLY A 49 -2.73 -9.57 -7.15
C GLY A 49 -2.53 -11.02 -6.75
N VAL A 50 -1.53 -11.63 -7.34
CA VAL A 50 -1.21 -13.04 -7.13
C VAL A 50 0.21 -13.15 -6.59
N MET A 51 0.41 -14.02 -5.61
CA MET A 51 1.73 -14.28 -5.06
C MET A 51 2.62 -14.94 -6.11
N THR A 52 3.84 -14.44 -6.22
CA THR A 52 4.85 -15.00 -7.14
C THR A 52 5.48 -16.27 -6.56
N ALA A 53 6.34 -16.91 -7.37
CA ALA A 53 7.09 -18.08 -6.93
C ALA A 53 8.00 -17.80 -5.72
N ASP A 54 8.44 -16.54 -5.58
CA ASP A 54 9.29 -16.11 -4.47
C ASP A 54 8.49 -15.69 -3.22
N THR A 55 7.19 -15.92 -3.20
CA THR A 55 6.27 -15.49 -2.14
C THR A 55 6.22 -13.97 -1.96
N THR A 56 6.35 -13.24 -3.05
CA THR A 56 6.20 -11.79 -3.08
C THR A 56 4.92 -11.40 -3.83
N PHE A 57 4.48 -10.18 -3.63
CA PHE A 57 3.32 -9.63 -4.34
C PHE A 57 3.57 -8.18 -4.69
N ARG A 58 2.77 -7.66 -5.62
CA ARG A 58 2.80 -6.26 -6.00
C ARG A 58 1.40 -5.81 -6.42
N LEU A 59 0.88 -4.81 -5.73
CA LEU A 59 -0.41 -4.20 -6.02
C LEU A 59 -0.19 -2.76 -6.42
N LYS A 60 -0.95 -2.29 -7.40
CA LYS A 60 -0.86 -0.92 -7.90
C LYS A 60 -2.24 -0.29 -7.92
N GLY A 61 -2.27 1.01 -7.74
CA GLY A 61 -3.50 1.78 -7.84
C GLY A 61 -3.27 3.27 -7.71
N LYS A 62 -4.38 3.99 -7.62
CA LYS A 62 -4.36 5.44 -7.43
C LYS A 62 -5.13 5.81 -6.17
N VAL A 63 -4.64 6.81 -5.48
CA VAL A 63 -5.28 7.34 -4.29
C VAL A 63 -5.34 8.87 -4.38
N ALA A 64 -6.49 9.44 -4.00
CA ALA A 64 -6.66 10.89 -3.93
C ALA A 64 -6.36 11.33 -2.50
N GLY A 65 -5.11 11.68 -2.23
CA GLY A 65 -4.66 12.02 -0.88
C GLY A 65 -4.23 10.78 -0.12
N THR A 66 -4.80 10.56 1.05
CA THR A 66 -4.47 9.42 1.92
C THR A 66 -5.74 8.66 2.28
N ASP A 67 -5.66 7.35 2.26
CA ASP A 67 -6.76 6.48 2.67
C ASP A 67 -6.23 5.36 3.55
N ILE A 68 -7.13 4.67 4.23
CA ILE A 68 -6.79 3.52 5.08
C ILE A 68 -7.27 2.26 4.39
N ALA A 69 -6.39 1.28 4.30
CA ALA A 69 -6.72 0.01 3.67
C ALA A 69 -6.20 -1.15 4.52
N THR A 70 -6.73 -2.33 4.24
CA THR A 70 -6.33 -3.56 4.91
C THR A 70 -5.89 -4.58 3.89
N LEU A 71 -4.71 -5.16 4.09
CA LEU A 71 -4.20 -6.23 3.24
C LEU A 71 -4.58 -7.57 3.85
N SER A 72 -5.12 -8.49 3.05
CA SER A 72 -5.50 -9.82 3.53
C SER A 72 -5.62 -10.80 2.37
N ASP A 73 -5.81 -12.07 2.69
CA ASP A 73 -6.16 -13.10 1.72
C ASP A 73 -7.67 -13.00 1.39
N ARG A 74 -8.09 -13.81 0.44
CA ARG A 74 -9.47 -13.79 -0.05
C ARG A 74 -10.49 -14.05 1.06
N ASP A 75 -10.22 -15.02 1.89
CA ASP A 75 -11.15 -15.46 2.94
C ASP A 75 -10.91 -14.75 4.27
N ARG A 76 -9.97 -13.81 4.31
CA ARG A 76 -9.60 -13.04 5.50
C ARG A 76 -9.18 -13.94 6.68
N LEU A 77 -8.58 -15.07 6.35
CA LEU A 77 -8.09 -16.02 7.36
C LEU A 77 -6.80 -15.55 8.01
N LEU A 78 -6.00 -14.75 7.29
CA LEU A 78 -4.80 -14.16 7.85
C LEU A 78 -5.14 -12.92 8.66
N THR A 79 -4.30 -12.61 9.63
CA THR A 79 -4.42 -11.37 10.39
C THR A 79 -4.31 -10.18 9.44
N PRO A 80 -5.33 -9.31 9.37
CA PRO A 80 -5.28 -8.17 8.47
C PRO A 80 -4.15 -7.21 8.82
N THR A 81 -3.47 -6.69 7.80
CA THR A 81 -2.41 -5.71 7.96
C THR A 81 -2.93 -4.35 7.55
N LEU A 82 -2.93 -3.41 8.48
CA LEU A 82 -3.37 -2.04 8.23
C LEU A 82 -2.31 -1.27 7.47
N ILE A 83 -2.72 -0.60 6.41
CA ILE A 83 -1.82 0.18 5.54
C ILE A 83 -2.45 1.55 5.29
N PHE A 84 -1.63 2.59 5.37
CA PHE A 84 -2.01 3.91 4.86
C PHE A 84 -1.69 3.96 3.37
N LEU A 85 -2.73 4.12 2.54
CA LEU A 85 -2.53 4.32 1.11
C LEU A 85 -2.21 5.78 0.85
N GLU A 86 -1.03 6.03 0.34
CA GLU A 86 -0.55 7.35 -0.05
C GLU A 86 0.40 7.18 -1.22
N ALA A 87 0.70 8.27 -1.90
CA ALA A 87 1.58 8.23 -3.06
C ALA A 87 2.95 7.65 -2.70
N GLY A 88 3.47 6.79 -3.56
CA GLY A 88 4.79 6.21 -3.40
C GLY A 88 4.79 4.69 -3.33
N ASP A 89 5.91 4.14 -2.95
CA ASP A 89 6.13 2.70 -2.86
C ASP A 89 6.02 2.25 -1.40
N ILE A 90 4.95 1.55 -1.10
CA ILE A 90 4.71 0.99 0.22
C ILE A 90 5.25 -0.43 0.23
N ARG A 91 6.13 -0.73 1.17
CA ARG A 91 6.72 -2.06 1.33
C ARG A 91 6.15 -2.75 2.54
N LEU A 92 5.79 -4.02 2.36
CA LEU A 92 5.36 -4.87 3.45
C LEU A 92 6.50 -5.81 3.81
N GLU A 93 6.91 -5.79 5.07
CA GLU A 93 8.01 -6.62 5.56
C GLU A 93 7.57 -7.43 6.77
N PRO A 94 7.98 -8.69 6.87
CA PRO A 94 7.70 -9.49 8.05
C PRO A 94 8.53 -9.00 9.22
N ARG A 95 7.90 -8.89 10.36
CA ARG A 95 8.57 -8.51 11.60
C ARG A 95 8.79 -9.73 12.48
N GLU A 96 7.71 -10.49 12.68
CA GLU A 96 7.72 -11.75 13.40
C GLU A 96 6.64 -12.63 12.78
N GLU A 97 6.53 -13.87 13.21
CA GLU A 97 5.61 -14.80 12.59
C GLU A 97 4.17 -14.26 12.58
N GLY A 98 3.61 -14.10 11.38
CA GLY A 98 2.25 -13.62 11.19
C GLY A 98 2.06 -12.12 11.34
N VAL A 99 3.12 -11.35 11.62
CA VAL A 99 3.05 -9.90 11.80
C VAL A 99 3.85 -9.21 10.71
N TYR A 100 3.24 -8.24 10.04
CA TYR A 100 3.84 -7.49 8.93
C TYR A 100 3.79 -6.01 9.22
N GLU A 101 4.78 -5.29 8.72
CA GLU A 101 4.88 -3.84 8.88
C GLU A 101 4.97 -3.18 7.51
N ALA A 102 4.24 -2.08 7.34
CA ALA A 102 4.30 -1.27 6.13
C ALA A 102 5.29 -0.14 6.31
N THR A 103 6.18 0.05 5.34
CA THR A 103 7.21 1.09 5.35
C THR A 103 7.34 1.71 3.97
N GLY A 104 8.13 2.77 3.85
CA GLY A 104 8.52 3.37 2.58
C GLY A 104 7.79 4.66 2.24
N THR A 105 6.75 5.01 2.97
CA THR A 105 6.02 6.26 2.79
C THR A 105 5.84 6.98 4.12
N PRO A 106 5.64 8.30 4.13
CA PRO A 106 5.67 9.08 5.37
C PRO A 106 4.71 8.61 6.45
N LEU A 107 3.45 8.35 6.14
CA LEU A 107 2.48 7.96 7.15
C LEU A 107 2.72 6.55 7.67
N ASN A 108 3.09 5.62 6.78
CA ASN A 108 3.41 4.25 7.20
C ASN A 108 4.65 4.23 8.08
N ASP A 109 5.67 5.00 7.73
CA ASP A 109 6.88 5.11 8.54
C ASP A 109 6.59 5.73 9.91
N SER A 110 5.73 6.74 9.96
CA SER A 110 5.33 7.37 11.21
C SER A 110 4.53 6.43 12.11
N LEU A 111 3.63 5.64 11.52
CA LEU A 111 2.87 4.65 12.28
C LEU A 111 3.78 3.58 12.86
N LEU A 112 4.75 3.11 12.08
CA LEU A 112 5.72 2.13 12.53
C LEU A 112 6.53 2.65 13.72
N LEU A 113 7.00 3.88 13.64
CA LEU A 113 7.75 4.52 14.71
C LEU A 113 6.90 4.65 15.98
N LEU A 114 5.64 5.05 15.83
CA LEU A 114 4.72 5.15 16.96
C LEU A 114 4.49 3.79 17.63
N ASN A 115 4.27 2.76 16.84
CA ASN A 115 4.05 1.42 17.36
C ASN A 115 5.26 0.90 18.15
N ARG A 116 6.46 1.17 17.66
CA ARG A 116 7.68 0.78 18.36
C ARG A 116 7.84 1.51 19.69
N LYS A 117 7.49 2.80 19.73
CA LYS A 117 7.52 3.57 20.97
C LYS A 117 6.50 3.05 21.98
N LEU A 118 5.30 2.69 21.52
CA LEU A 118 4.28 2.13 22.39
C LEU A 118 4.69 0.77 22.95
N GLU A 119 5.34 -0.06 22.16
CA GLU A 119 5.87 -1.34 22.62
C GLU A 119 6.95 -1.16 23.68
N ALA A 120 7.85 -0.20 23.49
CA ALA A 120 8.90 0.10 24.46
C ALA A 120 8.30 0.53 25.79
N LEU A 121 7.26 1.36 25.76
CA LEU A 121 6.57 1.78 26.98
C LEU A 121 5.84 0.61 27.67
N ARG A 122 5.27 -0.30 26.89
CA ARG A 122 4.57 -1.46 27.44
C ARG A 122 5.49 -2.45 28.12
N ASN A 123 6.74 -2.52 27.66
CA ASN A 123 7.73 -3.46 28.17
C ASN A 123 8.55 -2.91 29.35
N GLU A 124 8.29 -1.70 29.78
CA GLU A 124 8.94 -1.11 30.96
C GLU A 124 8.35 -1.62 32.29
#